data_065d65cac391a83b47b17813f5c85eab
#
_entry.id   065d65cac391a83b47b17813f5c85eab
#
_cell.length_a   1.000
_cell.length_b   1.000
_cell.length_c   1.000
_cell.angle_alpha   90.00
_cell.angle_beta   90.00
_cell.angle_gamma   90.00
#
_symmetry.space_group_name_H-M   'P 1'
#
loop_
_entity.id
_entity.type
_entity.pdbx_description
1 polymer ?
#
loop_
_entity_poly.entity_id
_entity_poly.type
_entity_poly.pdbx_seq_one_letter_code
_entity_poly.pdbx_strand_id
1 'polypeptide(L)'
;MAVNRRLTTAGAVAGSLVGLWSLLSIPGAEPPVAPGPERGRAFAWNQDTLWRSLETTYVKARVAGCGTADRAAADGLSLLAATAERLRRVSVSSDAVALDSLEARFFALAPLVAACPRHLRNYVRLSGRLREAIKWQSRGWHVASAGARARLYRSLYGFRGAVEEAMLQHPDSSFSLLEGRREPSATPAATVHGVEIRSGDILVSRGGYPTSALIARGNDYPGNFSHVGLVHVDSISHTASVIEAHIERGVAVSTADGYLRDKKLRIMVLRLRADLPALIADPLLPHRAASLALERARSGHIAYDFDMDYTDPSRLFCSEVASSVYGELGVRLWTGLSTISAPGLRRWLSAFGVRHFETQEPSDLEYDPQLVVVAEWRDAGALMQDHIDNAAIDAMLEGAEAGDALSYPWYQLSVARLAKAYSWVVGGFGGQGPVPQGMSARAALRNRAFSARQRWVAARVSQAATRWTRQQGYPPPYWVLLDLARTATEALRGAGPSAQL
;
A
#
# COMPACT_ATOMS: atom_id res chain seq x y z
N MET A 1 -7.87 68.59 2.03
CA MET A 1 -6.52 67.89 1.98
C MET A 1 -6.54 66.48 2.56
N ALA A 2 -7.35 66.14 3.56
CA ALA A 2 -7.34 64.82 4.19
C ALA A 2 -7.93 63.66 3.33
N VAL A 3 -8.91 63.95 2.46
CA VAL A 3 -9.55 62.93 1.59
C VAL A 3 -8.59 62.43 0.49
N ASN A 4 -7.80 63.34 -0.12
CA ASN A 4 -6.82 62.91 -1.14
C ASN A 4 -5.68 62.04 -0.59
N ARG A 5 -5.25 62.23 0.66
CA ARG A 5 -4.22 61.38 1.29
C ARG A 5 -4.75 59.96 1.60
N ARG A 6 -6.02 59.81 1.95
CA ARG A 6 -6.62 58.48 2.16
C ARG A 6 -6.78 57.68 0.88
N LEU A 7 -7.13 58.35 -0.24
CA LEU A 7 -7.26 57.75 -1.56
C LEU A 7 -5.89 57.33 -2.12
N THR A 8 -4.82 58.12 -1.93
CA THR A 8 -3.48 57.77 -2.38
C THR A 8 -2.89 56.65 -1.53
N THR A 9 -3.09 56.60 -0.24
CA THR A 9 -2.69 55.49 0.63
C THR A 9 -3.44 54.20 0.32
N ALA A 10 -4.74 54.25 0.09
CA ALA A 10 -5.53 53.07 -0.31
C ALA A 10 -5.08 52.52 -1.68
N GLY A 11 -4.78 53.42 -2.65
CA GLY A 11 -4.26 53.02 -3.96
C GLY A 11 -2.87 52.38 -3.88
N ALA A 12 -1.98 52.92 -3.03
CA ALA A 12 -0.64 52.37 -2.83
C ALA A 12 -0.70 51.00 -2.14
N VAL A 13 -1.57 50.83 -1.13
CA VAL A 13 -1.78 49.52 -0.45
C VAL A 13 -2.36 48.49 -1.41
N ALA A 14 -3.37 48.88 -2.20
CA ALA A 14 -3.97 47.96 -3.19
C ALA A 14 -2.92 47.57 -4.27
N GLY A 15 -2.12 48.49 -4.77
CA GLY A 15 -1.05 48.22 -5.70
C GLY A 15 0.02 47.28 -5.13
N SER A 16 0.41 47.47 -3.85
CA SER A 16 1.36 46.60 -3.18
C SER A 16 0.79 45.19 -2.98
N LEU A 17 -0.49 45.04 -2.65
CA LEU A 17 -1.14 43.73 -2.51
C LEU A 17 -1.25 43.01 -3.85
N VAL A 18 -1.58 43.71 -4.95
CA VAL A 18 -1.60 43.14 -6.30
C VAL A 18 -0.19 42.74 -6.73
N GLY A 19 0.81 43.56 -6.45
CA GLY A 19 2.22 43.23 -6.73
C GLY A 19 2.70 41.99 -5.98
N LEU A 20 2.41 41.91 -4.67
CA LEU A 20 2.72 40.74 -3.86
C LEU A 20 2.00 39.50 -4.34
N TRP A 21 0.69 39.60 -4.67
CA TRP A 21 -0.07 38.48 -5.22
C TRP A 21 0.52 37.99 -6.53
N SER A 22 0.90 38.90 -7.43
CA SER A 22 1.52 38.57 -8.71
C SER A 22 2.84 37.84 -8.51
N LEU A 23 3.71 38.32 -7.60
CA LEU A 23 4.97 37.67 -7.25
C LEU A 23 4.73 36.27 -6.66
N LEU A 24 3.75 36.12 -5.78
CA LEU A 24 3.35 34.84 -5.21
C LEU A 24 2.72 33.88 -6.23
N SER A 25 2.31 34.35 -7.39
CA SER A 25 1.72 33.55 -8.47
C SER A 25 2.75 33.09 -9.52
N ILE A 26 3.98 33.60 -9.51
CA ILE A 26 5.03 33.22 -10.47
C ILE A 26 5.44 31.75 -10.22
N PRO A 27 5.26 30.83 -11.17
CA PRO A 27 5.76 29.47 -11.05
C PRO A 27 7.29 29.48 -11.00
N GLY A 28 7.88 28.86 -9.98
CA GLY A 28 9.33 28.60 -10.00
C GLY A 28 9.70 27.55 -11.05
N ALA A 29 10.99 27.33 -11.28
CA ALA A 29 11.46 26.25 -12.14
C ALA A 29 10.92 24.87 -11.68
N GLU A 30 10.63 23.99 -12.64
CA GLU A 30 10.29 22.61 -12.30
C GLU A 30 11.50 21.93 -11.66
N PRO A 31 11.29 21.18 -10.55
CA PRO A 31 12.38 20.38 -10.02
C PRO A 31 12.83 19.37 -11.08
N PRO A 32 14.14 19.22 -11.30
CA PRO A 32 14.62 18.18 -12.19
C PRO A 32 14.15 16.82 -11.69
N VAL A 33 13.81 15.93 -12.63
CA VAL A 33 13.56 14.54 -12.29
C VAL A 33 14.90 13.96 -11.83
N ALA A 34 14.97 13.53 -10.57
CA ALA A 34 16.19 12.97 -10.03
C ALA A 34 16.58 11.70 -10.82
N PRO A 35 17.88 11.41 -10.98
CA PRO A 35 18.33 10.16 -11.56
C PRO A 35 17.73 9.00 -10.77
N GLY A 36 17.26 8.00 -11.46
CA GLY A 36 16.69 6.78 -10.84
C GLY A 36 17.47 5.57 -11.28
N PRO A 37 17.14 4.39 -10.73
CA PRO A 37 17.75 3.15 -11.15
C PRO A 37 17.60 3.00 -12.66
N GLU A 38 18.64 2.46 -13.30
CA GLU A 38 18.52 2.05 -14.69
C GLU A 38 17.29 1.17 -14.84
N ARG A 39 16.57 1.33 -15.94
CA ARG A 39 15.32 0.64 -16.21
C ARG A 39 15.53 -0.87 -16.11
N GLY A 40 15.51 -1.40 -14.90
CA GLY A 40 15.21 -2.78 -14.68
C GLY A 40 13.85 -3.04 -15.34
N ARG A 41 13.67 -4.13 -16.07
CA ARG A 41 12.32 -4.46 -16.52
C ARG A 41 11.47 -4.56 -15.29
N ALA A 42 10.52 -3.62 -15.12
CA ALA A 42 9.45 -3.78 -14.17
C ALA A 42 8.91 -5.22 -14.32
N PHE A 43 8.68 -5.89 -13.20
CA PHE A 43 8.14 -7.23 -13.23
C PHE A 43 6.84 -7.22 -14.03
N ALA A 44 6.83 -7.86 -15.20
CA ALA A 44 5.65 -7.98 -16.04
C ALA A 44 5.09 -9.39 -15.85
N TRP A 45 4.12 -9.53 -14.95
CA TRP A 45 3.25 -10.70 -14.91
C TRP A 45 1.96 -10.34 -15.66
N ASN A 46 1.67 -11.04 -16.73
CA ASN A 46 0.45 -10.81 -17.52
C ASN A 46 -0.76 -11.38 -16.77
N GLN A 47 -1.15 -10.69 -15.70
CA GLN A 47 -2.34 -11.02 -14.91
C GLN A 47 -3.61 -11.01 -15.75
N ASP A 48 -3.74 -10.03 -16.65
CA ASP A 48 -4.97 -9.84 -17.43
C ASP A 48 -5.32 -11.06 -18.27
N THR A 49 -4.34 -11.67 -18.95
CA THR A 49 -4.55 -12.89 -19.74
C THR A 49 -4.93 -14.07 -18.86
N LEU A 50 -4.23 -14.23 -17.72
CA LEU A 50 -4.55 -15.27 -16.75
C LEU A 50 -5.98 -15.11 -16.23
N TRP A 51 -6.33 -13.93 -15.73
CA TRP A 51 -7.63 -13.68 -15.13
C TRP A 51 -8.78 -13.82 -16.14
N ARG A 52 -8.63 -13.35 -17.38
CA ARG A 52 -9.64 -13.56 -18.45
C ARG A 52 -9.89 -15.04 -18.72
N SER A 53 -8.86 -15.88 -18.72
CA SER A 53 -9.03 -17.33 -18.86
C SER A 53 -9.74 -17.95 -17.66
N LEU A 54 -9.41 -17.48 -16.44
CA LEU A 54 -10.06 -17.93 -15.20
C LEU A 54 -11.53 -17.50 -15.13
N GLU A 55 -11.86 -16.28 -15.59
CA GLU A 55 -13.25 -15.82 -15.70
C GLU A 55 -14.07 -16.70 -16.62
N THR A 56 -13.53 -17.05 -17.78
CA THR A 56 -14.21 -17.96 -18.70
C THR A 56 -14.55 -19.30 -18.02
N THR A 57 -13.62 -19.82 -17.23
CA THR A 57 -13.83 -21.03 -16.43
C THR A 57 -14.87 -20.81 -15.34
N TYR A 58 -14.85 -19.65 -14.66
CA TYR A 58 -15.84 -19.29 -13.65
C TYR A 58 -17.25 -19.22 -14.20
N VAL A 59 -17.45 -18.55 -15.34
CA VAL A 59 -18.76 -18.43 -15.99
C VAL A 59 -19.30 -19.81 -16.35
N LYS A 60 -18.47 -20.69 -16.93
CA LYS A 60 -18.85 -22.07 -17.24
C LYS A 60 -19.23 -22.86 -15.98
N ALA A 61 -18.41 -22.80 -14.94
CA ALA A 61 -18.66 -23.49 -13.67
C ALA A 61 -19.93 -22.99 -12.98
N ARG A 62 -20.20 -21.68 -13.01
CA ARG A 62 -21.40 -21.07 -12.46
C ARG A 62 -22.67 -21.54 -13.19
N VAL A 63 -22.65 -21.61 -14.52
CA VAL A 63 -23.78 -22.10 -15.33
C VAL A 63 -24.03 -23.59 -15.08
N ALA A 64 -22.97 -24.40 -15.00
CA ALA A 64 -23.06 -25.83 -14.71
C ALA A 64 -23.48 -26.14 -13.26
N GLY A 65 -23.37 -25.17 -12.37
CA GLY A 65 -23.68 -25.28 -10.94
C GLY A 65 -22.60 -25.97 -10.11
N CYS A 66 -22.71 -25.81 -8.78
CA CYS A 66 -21.73 -26.32 -7.83
C CYS A 66 -21.53 -27.85 -7.90
N GLY A 67 -22.58 -28.61 -8.20
CA GLY A 67 -22.49 -30.06 -8.27
C GLY A 67 -21.38 -30.58 -9.19
N THR A 68 -21.12 -29.91 -10.32
CA THR A 68 -20.06 -30.26 -11.27
C THR A 68 -18.67 -29.81 -10.79
N ALA A 69 -18.58 -28.63 -10.17
CA ALA A 69 -17.33 -28.06 -9.69
C ALA A 69 -16.86 -28.64 -8.35
N ASP A 70 -17.75 -29.21 -7.58
CA ASP A 70 -17.54 -29.62 -6.18
C ASP A 70 -16.39 -30.61 -6.00
N ARG A 71 -16.46 -31.73 -6.70
CA ARG A 71 -15.44 -32.78 -6.59
C ARG A 71 -14.07 -32.25 -7.04
N ALA A 72 -14.02 -31.54 -8.16
CA ALA A 72 -12.79 -30.96 -8.67
C ALA A 72 -12.17 -29.94 -7.69
N ALA A 73 -13.00 -29.12 -7.03
CA ALA A 73 -12.55 -28.20 -6.01
C ALA A 73 -12.02 -28.93 -4.78
N ALA A 74 -12.75 -29.94 -4.26
CA ALA A 74 -12.32 -30.73 -3.10
C ALA A 74 -11.00 -31.46 -3.36
N ASP A 75 -10.88 -32.16 -4.49
CA ASP A 75 -9.67 -32.91 -4.88
C ASP A 75 -8.47 -31.95 -5.05
N GLY A 76 -8.68 -30.82 -5.73
CA GLY A 76 -7.65 -29.80 -5.93
C GLY A 76 -7.17 -29.18 -4.59
N LEU A 77 -8.08 -28.87 -3.67
CA LEU A 77 -7.75 -28.38 -2.34
C LEU A 77 -6.92 -29.41 -1.55
N SER A 78 -7.30 -30.67 -1.60
CA SER A 78 -6.58 -31.76 -0.92
C SER A 78 -5.17 -31.93 -1.46
N LEU A 79 -5.01 -31.92 -2.79
CA LEU A 79 -3.73 -32.03 -3.45
C LEU A 79 -2.77 -30.85 -3.09
N LEU A 80 -3.30 -29.63 -3.11
CA LEU A 80 -2.53 -28.45 -2.76
C LEU A 80 -2.18 -28.41 -1.25
N ALA A 81 -3.05 -28.91 -0.38
CA ALA A 81 -2.74 -29.06 1.03
C ALA A 81 -1.58 -30.03 1.25
N ALA A 82 -1.58 -31.18 0.59
CA ALA A 82 -0.45 -32.12 0.61
C ALA A 82 0.83 -31.51 0.03
N THR A 83 0.72 -30.67 -0.99
CA THR A 83 1.87 -29.96 -1.58
C THR A 83 2.45 -28.93 -0.60
N ALA A 84 1.60 -28.19 0.12
CA ALA A 84 2.06 -27.24 1.16
C ALA A 84 2.86 -27.97 2.27
N GLU A 85 2.38 -29.12 2.73
CA GLU A 85 3.10 -29.93 3.73
C GLU A 85 4.45 -30.47 3.21
N ARG A 86 4.51 -30.88 1.93
CA ARG A 86 5.75 -31.32 1.31
C ARG A 86 6.78 -30.18 1.21
N LEU A 87 6.34 -28.98 0.80
CA LEU A 87 7.21 -27.80 0.74
C LEU A 87 7.78 -27.40 2.09
N ARG A 88 7.18 -27.79 3.20
CA ARG A 88 7.76 -27.56 4.54
C ARG A 88 8.89 -28.52 4.91
N ARG A 89 9.02 -29.64 4.18
CA ARG A 89 9.99 -30.72 4.48
C ARG A 89 11.14 -30.77 3.49
N VAL A 90 10.96 -30.27 2.29
CA VAL A 90 11.95 -30.34 1.20
C VAL A 90 12.33 -28.92 0.81
N SER A 91 13.63 -28.63 0.74
CA SER A 91 14.11 -27.34 0.23
C SER A 91 14.01 -27.31 -1.29
N VAL A 92 13.46 -26.21 -1.84
CA VAL A 92 13.36 -25.97 -3.28
C VAL A 92 13.90 -24.58 -3.63
N SER A 93 14.55 -24.47 -4.79
CA SER A 93 15.00 -23.17 -5.32
C SER A 93 13.84 -22.32 -5.82
N SER A 94 14.06 -21.01 -5.93
CA SER A 94 13.02 -20.07 -6.41
C SER A 94 12.57 -20.32 -7.86
N ASP A 95 13.37 -20.99 -8.68
CA ASP A 95 13.13 -21.33 -10.08
C ASP A 95 12.60 -22.76 -10.28
N ALA A 96 12.34 -23.51 -9.19
CA ALA A 96 11.87 -24.89 -9.27
C ALA A 96 10.53 -24.99 -10.00
N VAL A 97 10.42 -25.89 -11.00
CA VAL A 97 9.20 -26.18 -11.78
C VAL A 97 8.04 -26.62 -10.88
N ALA A 98 8.33 -27.20 -9.72
CA ALA A 98 7.31 -27.56 -8.74
C ALA A 98 6.52 -26.34 -8.24
N LEU A 99 7.14 -25.15 -8.16
CA LEU A 99 6.48 -23.91 -7.79
C LEU A 99 5.59 -23.37 -8.91
N ASP A 100 6.00 -23.50 -10.20
CA ASP A 100 5.15 -23.15 -11.34
C ASP A 100 3.89 -24.02 -11.37
N SER A 101 4.04 -25.32 -11.12
CA SER A 101 2.93 -26.27 -11.05
C SER A 101 1.99 -25.96 -9.87
N LEU A 102 2.55 -25.54 -8.73
CA LEU A 102 1.78 -25.13 -7.57
C LEU A 102 0.93 -23.88 -7.87
N GLU A 103 1.55 -22.86 -8.46
CA GLU A 103 0.89 -21.61 -8.84
C GLU A 103 -0.24 -21.86 -9.84
N ALA A 104 0.03 -22.59 -10.93
CA ALA A 104 -0.97 -22.92 -11.93
C ALA A 104 -2.19 -23.64 -11.33
N ARG A 105 -1.97 -24.63 -10.45
CA ARG A 105 -3.04 -25.37 -9.78
C ARG A 105 -3.82 -24.50 -8.81
N PHE A 106 -3.14 -23.62 -8.06
CA PHE A 106 -3.80 -22.73 -7.14
C PHE A 106 -4.72 -21.74 -7.87
N PHE A 107 -4.24 -21.16 -8.95
CA PHE A 107 -5.05 -20.25 -9.77
C PHE A 107 -6.23 -20.96 -10.45
N ALA A 108 -6.03 -22.19 -10.95
CA ALA A 108 -7.10 -22.97 -11.58
C ALA A 108 -8.26 -23.33 -10.61
N LEU A 109 -8.01 -23.34 -9.30
CA LEU A 109 -9.05 -23.56 -8.29
C LEU A 109 -9.93 -22.34 -8.04
N ALA A 110 -9.42 -21.11 -8.23
CA ALA A 110 -10.15 -19.89 -7.91
C ALA A 110 -11.55 -19.84 -8.55
N PRO A 111 -11.74 -20.09 -9.87
CA PRO A 111 -13.04 -20.07 -10.51
C PRO A 111 -13.99 -21.16 -10.01
N LEU A 112 -13.46 -22.34 -9.65
CA LEU A 112 -14.28 -23.43 -9.12
C LEU A 112 -14.78 -23.10 -7.71
N VAL A 113 -13.92 -22.53 -6.88
CA VAL A 113 -14.28 -22.07 -5.53
C VAL A 113 -15.25 -20.89 -5.59
N ALA A 114 -15.03 -19.96 -6.54
CA ALA A 114 -15.94 -18.85 -6.77
C ALA A 114 -17.33 -19.30 -7.25
N ALA A 115 -17.43 -20.39 -7.99
CA ALA A 115 -18.71 -20.99 -8.37
C ALA A 115 -19.33 -21.84 -7.23
N CYS A 116 -18.53 -22.28 -6.26
CA CYS A 116 -18.91 -23.23 -5.22
C CYS A 116 -18.47 -22.72 -3.82
N PRO A 117 -19.17 -21.73 -3.24
CA PRO A 117 -18.72 -20.97 -2.07
C PRO A 117 -18.48 -21.78 -0.80
N ARG A 118 -19.04 -22.99 -0.68
CA ARG A 118 -18.76 -23.88 0.45
C ARG A 118 -17.27 -24.23 0.61
N HIS A 119 -16.49 -24.13 -0.47
CA HIS A 119 -15.04 -24.32 -0.46
C HIS A 119 -14.24 -23.07 -0.16
N LEU A 120 -14.86 -21.89 -0.15
CA LEU A 120 -14.17 -20.61 0.00
C LEU A 120 -13.33 -20.55 1.28
N ARG A 121 -13.89 -20.95 2.42
CA ARG A 121 -13.16 -20.97 3.71
C ARG A 121 -11.91 -21.84 3.65
N ASN A 122 -11.99 -23.00 3.02
CA ASN A 122 -10.84 -23.92 2.90
C ASN A 122 -9.80 -23.37 1.93
N TYR A 123 -10.22 -22.72 0.84
CA TYR A 123 -9.32 -22.07 -0.11
C TYR A 123 -8.54 -20.91 0.53
N VAL A 124 -9.22 -20.06 1.32
CA VAL A 124 -8.59 -18.98 2.09
C VAL A 124 -7.58 -19.53 3.10
N ARG A 125 -7.94 -20.57 3.87
CA ARG A 125 -7.00 -21.21 4.80
C ARG A 125 -5.80 -21.83 4.09
N LEU A 126 -6.03 -22.47 2.94
CA LEU A 126 -4.97 -23.03 2.11
C LEU A 126 -3.99 -21.95 1.62
N SER A 127 -4.48 -20.80 1.19
CA SER A 127 -3.62 -19.68 0.78
C SER A 127 -2.69 -19.23 1.91
N GLY A 128 -3.17 -19.17 3.15
CA GLY A 128 -2.36 -18.87 4.33
C GLY A 128 -1.26 -19.92 4.55
N ARG A 129 -1.60 -21.21 4.46
CA ARG A 129 -0.62 -22.32 4.60
C ARG A 129 0.43 -22.32 3.48
N LEU A 130 0.04 -22.03 2.26
CA LEU A 130 0.95 -21.90 1.12
C LEU A 130 1.85 -20.67 1.26
N ARG A 131 1.32 -19.52 1.71
CA ARG A 131 2.10 -18.33 2.03
C ARG A 131 3.20 -18.67 3.05
N GLU A 132 2.86 -19.35 4.13
CA GLU A 132 3.85 -19.79 5.12
C GLU A 132 4.89 -20.74 4.53
N ALA A 133 4.48 -21.71 3.71
CA ALA A 133 5.39 -22.64 3.06
C ALA A 133 6.36 -21.92 2.09
N ILE A 134 5.87 -20.97 1.29
CA ILE A 134 6.71 -20.18 0.37
C ILE A 134 7.68 -19.28 1.16
N LYS A 135 7.21 -18.60 2.21
CA LYS A 135 8.09 -17.80 3.08
C LYS A 135 9.15 -18.67 3.77
N TRP A 136 8.78 -19.89 4.16
CA TRP A 136 9.75 -20.86 4.68
C TRP A 136 10.82 -21.20 3.65
N GLN A 137 10.46 -21.48 2.40
CA GLN A 137 11.38 -21.77 1.30
C GLN A 137 12.30 -20.56 1.01
N SER A 138 11.74 -19.36 1.02
CA SER A 138 12.50 -18.14 0.69
C SER A 138 13.60 -17.78 1.69
N ARG A 139 13.68 -18.46 2.83
CA ARG A 139 14.80 -18.36 3.78
C ARG A 139 16.13 -18.77 3.15
N GLY A 140 16.10 -19.73 2.21
CA GLY A 140 17.26 -20.19 1.47
C GLY A 140 17.48 -19.50 0.12
N TRP A 141 16.65 -18.53 -0.22
CA TRP A 141 16.75 -17.83 -1.51
C TRP A 141 17.54 -16.53 -1.39
N HIS A 142 18.20 -16.14 -2.47
CA HIS A 142 18.74 -14.79 -2.59
C HIS A 142 17.59 -13.82 -2.95
N VAL A 143 16.84 -13.36 -1.94
CA VAL A 143 15.60 -12.59 -2.13
C VAL A 143 15.79 -11.24 -2.82
N ALA A 144 17.01 -10.70 -2.86
CA ALA A 144 17.35 -9.51 -3.65
C ALA A 144 17.51 -9.81 -5.15
N SER A 145 17.59 -11.08 -5.57
CA SER A 145 17.65 -11.42 -7.00
C SER A 145 16.30 -11.23 -7.66
N ALA A 146 16.29 -10.74 -8.90
CA ALA A 146 15.05 -10.51 -9.65
C ALA A 146 14.20 -11.78 -9.79
N GLY A 147 14.81 -12.96 -9.95
CA GLY A 147 14.10 -14.24 -10.07
C GLY A 147 13.37 -14.64 -8.78
N ALA A 148 14.08 -14.59 -7.64
CA ALA A 148 13.47 -14.90 -6.33
C ALA A 148 12.40 -13.87 -5.96
N ARG A 149 12.64 -12.57 -6.24
CA ARG A 149 11.66 -11.51 -6.02
C ARG A 149 10.41 -11.73 -6.85
N ALA A 150 10.55 -12.03 -8.15
CA ALA A 150 9.43 -12.31 -9.03
C ALA A 150 8.64 -13.55 -8.57
N ARG A 151 9.31 -14.59 -8.08
CA ARG A 151 8.67 -15.78 -7.52
C ARG A 151 7.84 -15.45 -6.28
N LEU A 152 8.42 -14.74 -5.32
CA LEU A 152 7.71 -14.29 -4.12
C LEU A 152 6.47 -13.46 -4.48
N TYR A 153 6.62 -12.52 -5.39
CA TYR A 153 5.52 -11.68 -5.85
C TYR A 153 4.40 -12.51 -6.51
N ARG A 154 4.71 -13.39 -7.48
CA ARG A 154 3.71 -14.24 -8.12
C ARG A 154 2.98 -15.14 -7.13
N SER A 155 3.73 -15.79 -6.23
CA SER A 155 3.15 -16.70 -5.26
C SER A 155 2.35 -15.96 -4.19
N LEU A 156 2.90 -14.94 -3.53
CA LEU A 156 2.23 -14.31 -2.37
C LEU A 156 1.18 -13.30 -2.81
N TYR A 157 1.54 -12.36 -3.68
CA TYR A 157 0.59 -11.39 -4.22
C TYR A 157 -0.47 -12.05 -5.12
N GLY A 158 -0.05 -12.97 -6.00
CA GLY A 158 -0.95 -13.68 -6.90
C GLY A 158 -1.94 -14.57 -6.14
N PHE A 159 -1.51 -15.33 -5.13
CA PHE A 159 -2.43 -16.13 -4.33
C PHE A 159 -3.45 -15.26 -3.59
N ARG A 160 -3.02 -14.11 -3.08
CA ARG A 160 -3.96 -13.13 -2.51
C ARG A 160 -4.97 -12.67 -3.54
N GLY A 161 -4.53 -12.27 -4.73
CA GLY A 161 -5.42 -11.85 -5.82
C GLY A 161 -6.48 -12.91 -6.13
N ALA A 162 -6.08 -14.16 -6.30
CA ALA A 162 -7.00 -15.27 -6.58
C ALA A 162 -8.03 -15.49 -5.44
N VAL A 163 -7.58 -15.39 -4.19
CA VAL A 163 -8.47 -15.50 -3.02
C VAL A 163 -9.47 -14.34 -2.98
N GLU A 164 -9.01 -13.13 -3.21
CA GLU A 164 -9.83 -11.91 -3.17
C GLU A 164 -10.86 -11.90 -4.29
N GLU A 165 -10.49 -12.33 -5.50
CA GLU A 165 -11.46 -12.53 -6.59
C GLU A 165 -12.56 -13.52 -6.19
N ALA A 166 -12.20 -14.67 -5.60
CA ALA A 166 -13.18 -15.63 -5.11
C ALA A 166 -14.07 -15.08 -3.98
N MET A 167 -13.50 -14.27 -3.07
CA MET A 167 -14.24 -13.63 -1.98
C MET A 167 -15.23 -12.58 -2.50
N LEU A 168 -14.85 -11.80 -3.50
CA LEU A 168 -15.71 -10.76 -4.11
C LEU A 168 -16.96 -11.34 -4.76
N GLN A 169 -16.90 -12.59 -5.21
CA GLN A 169 -18.08 -13.28 -5.76
C GLN A 169 -19.10 -13.68 -4.69
N HIS A 170 -18.69 -13.69 -3.40
CA HIS A 170 -19.52 -14.08 -2.26
C HIS A 170 -19.29 -13.15 -1.06
N PRO A 171 -19.66 -11.87 -1.15
CA PRO A 171 -19.39 -10.88 -0.11
C PRO A 171 -19.99 -11.27 1.25
N ASP A 172 -21.16 -11.90 1.26
CA ASP A 172 -21.84 -12.37 2.50
C ASP A 172 -21.11 -13.51 3.18
N SER A 173 -20.23 -14.23 2.47
CA SER A 173 -19.40 -15.33 2.98
C SER A 173 -17.96 -14.93 3.29
N SER A 174 -17.62 -13.64 3.16
CA SER A 174 -16.28 -13.13 3.37
C SER A 174 -15.92 -13.02 4.86
N PHE A 175 -14.63 -13.01 5.16
CA PHE A 175 -14.12 -12.99 6.53
C PHE A 175 -13.43 -11.65 6.80
N SER A 176 -13.81 -11.00 7.90
CA SER A 176 -13.15 -9.78 8.38
C SER A 176 -11.77 -10.06 8.96
N LEU A 177 -11.58 -11.24 9.57
CA LEU A 177 -10.32 -11.65 10.18
C LEU A 177 -9.83 -12.95 9.53
N LEU A 178 -8.57 -12.94 9.07
CA LEU A 178 -7.83 -14.11 8.63
C LEU A 178 -6.71 -14.37 9.62
N GLU A 179 -6.85 -15.43 10.41
CA GLU A 179 -5.79 -15.88 11.30
C GLU A 179 -4.64 -16.48 10.47
N GLY A 180 -3.42 -16.06 10.79
CA GLY A 180 -2.19 -16.60 10.24
C GLY A 180 -1.54 -17.61 11.19
N ARG A 181 -0.21 -17.62 11.21
CA ARG A 181 0.57 -18.50 12.08
C ARG A 181 0.63 -17.94 13.50
N ARG A 182 0.39 -18.80 14.50
CA ARG A 182 0.73 -18.49 15.90
C ARG A 182 2.25 -18.57 16.04
N GLU A 183 2.90 -17.42 16.10
CA GLU A 183 4.34 -17.32 16.33
C GLU A 183 4.61 -16.96 17.78
N PRO A 184 5.39 -17.77 18.54
CA PRO A 184 5.69 -17.47 19.93
C PRO A 184 6.53 -16.20 20.05
N SER A 185 6.34 -15.47 21.14
CA SER A 185 7.17 -14.30 21.49
C SER A 185 7.17 -14.12 23.01
N ALA A 186 8.31 -13.71 23.55
CA ALA A 186 8.47 -13.41 24.98
C ALA A 186 8.06 -11.96 25.32
N THR A 187 7.76 -11.13 24.32
CA THR A 187 7.47 -9.71 24.52
C THR A 187 6.08 -9.46 25.10
N PRO A 188 5.83 -8.33 25.79
CA PRO A 188 4.52 -7.96 26.28
C PRO A 188 3.45 -8.02 25.19
N ALA A 189 2.23 -8.44 25.58
CA ALA A 189 1.12 -8.66 24.71
C ALA A 189 -0.11 -7.83 25.09
N ALA A 190 -0.93 -7.51 24.10
CA ALA A 190 -2.27 -6.96 24.26
C ALA A 190 -3.23 -7.64 23.28
N THR A 191 -4.52 -7.72 23.62
CA THR A 191 -5.54 -8.22 22.70
C THR A 191 -6.27 -7.04 22.06
N VAL A 192 -6.24 -6.99 20.74
CA VAL A 192 -6.89 -5.94 19.94
C VAL A 192 -7.79 -6.61 18.90
N HIS A 193 -9.08 -6.31 18.92
CA HIS A 193 -10.08 -6.92 18.02
C HIS A 193 -9.98 -8.46 17.90
N GLY A 194 -9.72 -9.14 19.02
CA GLY A 194 -9.62 -10.60 19.09
C GLY A 194 -8.28 -11.19 18.64
N VAL A 195 -7.31 -10.35 18.27
CA VAL A 195 -5.95 -10.78 17.92
C VAL A 195 -4.98 -10.41 19.02
N GLU A 196 -4.13 -11.35 19.42
CA GLU A 196 -3.00 -11.10 20.30
C GLU A 196 -1.88 -10.43 19.49
N ILE A 197 -1.68 -9.14 19.73
CA ILE A 197 -0.53 -8.38 19.22
C ILE A 197 0.55 -8.28 20.30
N ARG A 198 1.80 -8.21 19.89
CA ARG A 198 2.94 -8.16 20.79
C ARG A 198 3.83 -6.95 20.51
N SER A 199 4.52 -6.51 21.55
CA SER A 199 5.49 -5.43 21.40
C SER A 199 6.60 -5.84 20.42
N GLY A 200 6.81 -5.02 19.40
CA GLY A 200 7.67 -5.31 18.25
C GLY A 200 6.95 -5.89 17.02
N ASP A 201 5.66 -6.20 17.10
CA ASP A 201 4.90 -6.54 15.89
C ASP A 201 4.86 -5.34 14.93
N ILE A 202 4.93 -5.65 13.64
CA ILE A 202 4.88 -4.65 12.58
C ILE A 202 3.49 -4.74 11.94
N LEU A 203 2.81 -3.60 11.87
CA LEU A 203 1.54 -3.46 11.18
C LEU A 203 1.79 -2.90 9.79
N VAL A 204 1.43 -3.65 8.75
CA VAL A 204 1.35 -3.10 7.41
C VAL A 204 -0.11 -2.87 7.06
N SER A 205 -0.45 -1.69 6.56
CA SER A 205 -1.84 -1.33 6.30
C SER A 205 -2.05 -0.61 4.97
N ARG A 206 -3.30 -0.61 4.51
CA ARG A 206 -3.77 0.12 3.34
C ARG A 206 -4.76 1.18 3.79
N GLY A 207 -4.40 2.45 3.69
CA GLY A 207 -5.31 3.56 3.95
C GLY A 207 -6.30 3.76 2.80
N GLY A 208 -7.51 4.23 3.11
CA GLY A 208 -8.55 4.53 2.11
C GLY A 208 -8.41 5.90 1.45
N TYR A 209 -7.18 6.36 1.19
CA TYR A 209 -6.87 7.65 0.57
C TYR A 209 -6.18 7.47 -0.78
N PRO A 210 -6.33 8.41 -1.74
CA PRO A 210 -5.68 8.34 -3.05
C PRO A 210 -4.16 8.17 -2.98
N THR A 211 -3.49 8.91 -2.08
CA THR A 211 -2.04 8.80 -1.89
C THR A 211 -1.64 7.41 -1.39
N SER A 212 -2.46 6.79 -0.52
CA SER A 212 -2.22 5.41 -0.08
C SER A 212 -2.31 4.41 -1.24
N ALA A 213 -3.24 4.63 -2.19
CA ALA A 213 -3.30 3.81 -3.40
C ALA A 213 -2.05 4.00 -4.28
N LEU A 214 -1.57 5.24 -4.43
CA LEU A 214 -0.35 5.52 -5.18
C LEU A 214 0.88 4.84 -4.56
N ILE A 215 1.06 4.91 -3.25
CA ILE A 215 2.17 4.25 -2.55
C ILE A 215 2.10 2.73 -2.76
N ALA A 216 0.93 2.12 -2.59
CA ALA A 216 0.78 0.68 -2.76
C ALA A 216 1.08 0.20 -4.19
N ARG A 217 0.74 1.00 -5.22
CA ARG A 217 0.82 0.62 -6.64
C ARG A 217 2.02 1.21 -7.38
N GLY A 218 2.62 2.26 -6.85
CA GLY A 218 3.60 3.09 -7.54
C GLY A 218 5.05 2.59 -7.44
N ASN A 219 5.30 1.32 -7.73
CA ASN A 219 6.64 0.74 -7.79
C ASN A 219 6.69 -0.43 -8.80
N ASP A 220 7.87 -1.02 -8.98
CA ASP A 220 8.07 -2.11 -9.96
C ASP A 220 7.44 -3.44 -9.53
N TYR A 221 7.03 -3.56 -8.26
CA TYR A 221 6.27 -4.68 -7.69
C TYR A 221 5.02 -4.18 -6.96
N PRO A 222 3.97 -3.73 -7.69
CA PRO A 222 2.78 -3.15 -7.09
C PRO A 222 2.16 -4.07 -6.02
N GLY A 223 1.93 -3.54 -4.82
CA GLY A 223 1.42 -4.32 -3.69
C GLY A 223 0.05 -3.85 -3.19
N ASN A 224 -0.28 -4.29 -1.98
CA ASN A 224 -1.57 -4.02 -1.33
C ASN A 224 -1.45 -3.21 -0.03
N PHE A 225 -0.25 -2.77 0.33
CA PHE A 225 -0.02 -2.01 1.55
C PHE A 225 0.69 -0.70 1.24
N SER A 226 0.39 0.32 2.01
CA SER A 226 0.86 1.69 1.79
C SER A 226 1.42 2.35 3.04
N HIS A 227 1.41 1.65 4.17
CA HIS A 227 1.79 2.24 5.44
C HIS A 227 2.31 1.18 6.41
N VAL A 228 3.25 1.58 7.27
CA VAL A 228 3.87 0.74 8.30
C VAL A 228 3.73 1.41 9.66
N GLY A 229 3.38 0.62 10.67
CA GLY A 229 3.41 1.01 12.07
C GLY A 229 4.12 -0.05 12.90
N LEU A 230 4.82 0.37 13.96
CA LEU A 230 5.49 -0.50 14.92
C LEU A 230 4.70 -0.52 16.23
N VAL A 231 4.34 -1.71 16.70
CA VAL A 231 3.57 -1.88 17.93
C VAL A 231 4.49 -1.83 19.15
N HIS A 232 4.16 -0.99 20.13
CA HIS A 232 4.69 -1.05 21.48
C HIS A 232 3.59 -1.44 22.45
N VAL A 233 3.84 -2.43 23.29
CA VAL A 233 2.95 -2.81 24.40
C VAL A 233 3.67 -2.53 25.71
N ASP A 234 3.03 -1.71 26.55
CA ASP A 234 3.54 -1.42 27.89
C ASP A 234 3.48 -2.67 28.76
N SER A 235 4.57 -2.99 29.44
CA SER A 235 4.71 -4.25 30.22
C SER A 235 3.88 -4.30 31.49
N ILE A 236 3.40 -3.15 31.97
CA ILE A 236 2.64 -3.04 33.24
C ILE A 236 1.15 -2.91 32.95
N SER A 237 0.78 -1.94 32.10
CA SER A 237 -0.62 -1.64 31.79
C SER A 237 -1.19 -2.51 30.66
N HIS A 238 -0.35 -3.23 29.90
CA HIS A 238 -0.70 -3.95 28.69
C HIS A 238 -1.39 -3.08 27.62
N THR A 239 -1.16 -1.77 27.67
CA THR A 239 -1.69 -0.81 26.69
C THR A 239 -0.84 -0.85 25.43
N ALA A 240 -1.51 -1.05 24.29
CA ALA A 240 -0.86 -1.05 22.99
C ALA A 240 -0.87 0.33 22.35
N SER A 241 0.29 0.75 21.88
CA SER A 241 0.53 1.96 21.09
C SER A 241 1.13 1.57 19.74
N VAL A 242 0.92 2.41 18.71
CA VAL A 242 1.52 2.26 17.38
C VAL A 242 2.37 3.48 17.09
N ILE A 243 3.63 3.27 16.77
CA ILE A 243 4.56 4.29 16.31
C ILE A 243 4.58 4.26 14.80
N GLU A 244 4.32 5.40 14.16
CA GLU A 244 4.15 5.51 12.71
C GLU A 244 4.59 6.88 12.20
N ALA A 245 5.03 6.98 10.94
CA ALA A 245 5.37 8.26 10.32
C ALA A 245 4.24 8.72 9.39
N HIS A 246 3.66 9.88 9.68
CA HIS A 246 2.60 10.50 8.91
C HIS A 246 3.14 11.63 8.04
N ILE A 247 2.62 11.72 6.82
CA ILE A 247 2.93 12.80 5.88
C ILE A 247 2.73 14.20 6.51
N GLU A 248 1.69 14.34 7.34
CA GLU A 248 1.29 15.62 7.94
C GLU A 248 2.06 15.96 9.22
N ARG A 249 2.49 14.95 9.97
CA ARG A 249 2.97 15.12 11.36
C ARG A 249 4.39 14.64 11.60
N GLY A 250 4.99 13.91 10.65
CA GLY A 250 6.20 13.14 10.93
C GLY A 250 5.91 11.94 11.82
N VAL A 251 6.89 11.50 12.60
CA VAL A 251 6.75 10.36 13.49
C VAL A 251 5.83 10.72 14.67
N ALA A 252 4.82 9.88 14.88
CA ALA A 252 3.79 10.07 15.89
C ALA A 252 3.44 8.75 16.59
N VAL A 253 2.83 8.86 17.76
CA VAL A 253 2.35 7.73 18.55
C VAL A 253 0.84 7.78 18.63
N SER A 254 0.18 6.70 18.21
CA SER A 254 -1.26 6.51 18.27
C SER A 254 -1.59 5.39 19.27
N THR A 255 -2.78 5.39 19.85
CA THR A 255 -3.29 4.16 20.49
C THR A 255 -3.60 3.12 19.42
N ALA A 256 -3.52 1.82 19.75
CA ALA A 256 -3.88 0.76 18.80
C ALA A 256 -5.31 0.91 18.28
N ASP A 257 -6.27 1.25 19.15
CA ASP A 257 -7.65 1.53 18.75
C ASP A 257 -7.78 2.76 17.85
N GLY A 258 -6.99 3.81 18.08
CA GLY A 258 -6.95 5.00 17.24
C GLY A 258 -6.44 4.65 15.83
N TYR A 259 -5.37 3.87 15.76
CA TYR A 259 -4.80 3.38 14.51
C TYR A 259 -5.80 2.53 13.71
N LEU A 260 -6.55 1.64 14.36
CA LEU A 260 -7.52 0.76 13.71
C LEU A 260 -8.79 1.49 13.27
N ARG A 261 -9.18 2.56 13.98
CA ARG A 261 -10.35 3.41 13.62
C ARG A 261 -10.07 4.39 12.49
N ASP A 262 -8.81 4.68 12.17
CA ASP A 262 -8.48 5.43 10.96
C ASP A 262 -8.96 4.67 9.72
N LYS A 263 -9.23 5.39 8.63
CA LYS A 263 -9.77 4.82 7.39
C LYS A 263 -8.80 3.79 6.79
N LYS A 264 -8.80 2.57 7.33
CA LYS A 264 -8.00 1.43 6.86
C LYS A 264 -8.86 0.46 6.07
N LEU A 265 -8.41 0.04 4.89
CA LEU A 265 -9.08 -0.97 4.07
C LEU A 265 -8.62 -2.38 4.45
N ARG A 266 -7.37 -2.51 4.86
CA ARG A 266 -6.78 -3.76 5.38
C ARG A 266 -5.62 -3.45 6.32
N ILE A 267 -5.36 -4.38 7.24
CA ILE A 267 -4.22 -4.35 8.15
C ILE A 267 -3.70 -5.78 8.29
N MET A 268 -2.40 -5.97 8.18
CA MET A 268 -1.72 -7.24 8.42
C MET A 268 -0.74 -7.09 9.58
N VAL A 269 -0.74 -8.05 10.49
CA VAL A 269 0.22 -8.14 11.60
C VAL A 269 1.35 -9.06 11.20
N LEU A 270 2.56 -8.52 11.22
CA LEU A 270 3.79 -9.24 10.95
C LEU A 270 4.60 -9.36 12.25
N ARG A 271 5.14 -10.54 12.54
CA ARG A 271 5.97 -10.81 13.71
C ARG A 271 7.28 -11.46 13.29
N LEU A 272 8.39 -11.07 13.91
CA LEU A 272 9.66 -11.77 13.74
C LEU A 272 9.55 -13.22 14.20
N ARG A 273 10.15 -14.13 13.44
CA ARG A 273 10.19 -15.54 13.79
C ARG A 273 11.05 -15.76 15.03
N ALA A 274 10.54 -16.57 15.96
CA ALA A 274 11.23 -16.88 17.20
C ALA A 274 12.53 -17.68 17.02
N ASP A 275 12.70 -18.35 15.88
CA ASP A 275 13.91 -19.14 15.53
C ASP A 275 15.04 -18.30 14.90
N LEU A 276 14.89 -16.97 14.81
CA LEU A 276 15.98 -16.11 14.37
C LEU A 276 17.13 -16.11 15.39
N PRO A 277 18.40 -16.22 14.98
CA PRO A 277 19.54 -16.20 15.91
C PRO A 277 19.51 -15.00 16.88
N ALA A 278 19.13 -13.81 16.40
CA ALA A 278 19.02 -12.62 17.22
C ALA A 278 17.94 -12.76 18.32
N LEU A 279 16.80 -13.42 18.04
CA LEU A 279 15.73 -13.62 19.02
C LEU A 279 16.02 -14.80 19.95
N ILE A 280 16.78 -15.78 19.51
CA ILE A 280 17.28 -16.86 20.39
C ILE A 280 18.26 -16.28 21.42
N ALA A 281 19.15 -15.35 20.99
CA ALA A 281 20.08 -14.66 21.88
C ALA A 281 19.40 -13.66 22.80
N ASP A 282 18.38 -12.95 22.31
CA ASP A 282 17.61 -11.95 23.06
C ASP A 282 16.13 -12.02 22.70
N PRO A 283 15.32 -12.79 23.44
CA PRO A 283 13.88 -12.92 23.20
C PRO A 283 13.08 -11.62 23.38
N LEU A 284 13.64 -10.61 24.05
CA LEU A 284 13.02 -9.29 24.25
C LEU A 284 13.45 -8.23 23.23
N LEU A 285 14.33 -8.59 22.28
CA LEU A 285 14.80 -7.68 21.23
C LEU A 285 13.66 -6.92 20.52
N PRO A 286 12.52 -7.54 20.14
CA PRO A 286 11.43 -6.80 19.50
C PRO A 286 10.80 -5.76 20.41
N HIS A 287 10.69 -6.02 21.72
CA HIS A 287 10.20 -5.04 22.67
C HIS A 287 11.19 -3.87 22.84
N ARG A 288 12.50 -4.15 22.85
CA ARG A 288 13.52 -3.09 22.92
C ARG A 288 13.49 -2.22 21.66
N ALA A 289 13.30 -2.82 20.47
CA ALA A 289 13.15 -2.05 19.23
C ALA A 289 11.94 -1.10 19.29
N ALA A 290 10.80 -1.62 19.74
CA ALA A 290 9.60 -0.80 19.90
C ALA A 290 9.74 0.28 20.97
N SER A 291 10.42 -0.01 22.08
CA SER A 291 10.70 0.97 23.13
C SER A 291 11.62 2.08 22.64
N LEU A 292 12.66 1.74 21.88
CA LEU A 292 13.56 2.72 21.25
C LEU A 292 12.81 3.65 20.28
N ALA A 293 11.93 3.09 19.44
CA ALA A 293 11.10 3.90 18.54
C ALA A 293 10.16 4.83 19.33
N LEU A 294 9.54 4.34 20.40
CA LEU A 294 8.67 5.13 21.27
C LEU A 294 9.42 6.27 21.97
N GLU A 295 10.61 6.00 22.48
CA GLU A 295 11.47 7.00 23.12
C GLU A 295 11.84 8.11 22.14
N ARG A 296 12.26 7.75 20.91
CA ARG A 296 12.58 8.72 19.84
C ARG A 296 11.38 9.59 19.48
N ALA A 297 10.21 8.97 19.30
CA ALA A 297 8.99 9.69 18.97
C ALA A 297 8.54 10.67 20.08
N ARG A 298 8.95 10.43 21.35
CA ARG A 298 8.63 11.28 22.51
C ARG A 298 9.70 12.30 22.80
N SER A 299 10.96 12.03 22.50
CA SER A 299 12.09 12.92 22.81
C SER A 299 12.21 14.13 21.89
N GLY A 300 11.60 14.08 20.69
CA GLY A 300 11.67 15.18 19.74
C GLY A 300 10.80 14.95 18.50
N HIS A 301 10.64 16.00 17.70
CA HIS A 301 9.92 15.91 16.44
C HIS A 301 10.83 15.34 15.33
N ILE A 302 10.45 14.20 14.77
CA ILE A 302 11.09 13.61 13.60
C ILE A 302 10.19 13.89 12.40
N ALA A 303 10.68 14.68 11.45
CA ALA A 303 9.91 15.07 10.27
C ALA A 303 9.69 13.88 9.33
N TYR A 304 8.61 13.93 8.53
CA TYR A 304 8.40 12.97 7.46
C TYR A 304 9.40 13.19 6.32
N ASP A 305 10.04 12.10 5.88
CA ASP A 305 10.95 12.15 4.74
C ASP A 305 10.20 12.07 3.40
N PHE A 306 10.07 13.23 2.74
CA PHE A 306 9.48 13.32 1.39
C PHE A 306 10.47 12.98 0.29
N ASP A 307 11.78 13.09 0.55
CA ASP A 307 12.82 12.79 -0.42
C ASP A 307 12.95 11.28 -0.62
N MET A 308 12.43 10.48 0.33
CA MET A 308 12.56 9.02 0.43
C MET A 308 14.02 8.57 0.49
N ASP A 309 14.85 9.31 1.22
CA ASP A 309 16.27 8.98 1.44
C ASP A 309 16.43 7.96 2.55
N TYR A 310 16.39 6.70 2.19
CA TYR A 310 16.54 5.56 3.09
C TYR A 310 17.86 5.56 3.90
N THR A 311 18.76 6.49 3.64
CA THR A 311 20.05 6.63 4.34
C THR A 311 20.10 7.78 5.32
N ASP A 312 19.10 8.67 5.36
CA ASP A 312 19.02 9.83 6.25
C ASP A 312 18.20 9.53 7.53
N PRO A 313 18.84 9.22 8.68
CA PRO A 313 18.11 8.89 9.91
C PRO A 313 17.47 10.11 10.60
N SER A 314 17.67 11.32 10.10
CA SER A 314 17.12 12.56 10.71
C SER A 314 15.65 12.77 10.34
N ARG A 315 15.18 12.11 9.28
CA ARG A 315 13.80 12.13 8.79
C ARG A 315 13.41 10.69 8.46
N LEU A 316 12.15 10.34 8.66
CA LEU A 316 11.70 8.97 8.45
C LEU A 316 10.41 8.97 7.61
N PHE A 317 10.35 8.15 6.59
CA PHE A 317 9.07 7.73 6.02
C PHE A 317 8.56 6.44 6.72
N CYS A 318 7.35 6.00 6.39
CA CYS A 318 6.65 5.01 7.23
C CYS A 318 7.39 3.68 7.42
N SER A 319 8.05 3.13 6.38
CA SER A 319 8.74 1.84 6.47
C SER A 319 9.99 1.91 7.36
N GLU A 320 10.63 3.07 7.43
CA GLU A 320 11.86 3.25 8.21
C GLU A 320 11.63 3.23 9.71
N VAL A 321 10.41 3.55 10.18
CA VAL A 321 10.09 3.53 11.62
C VAL A 321 10.43 2.18 12.25
N ALA A 322 10.08 1.07 11.59
CA ALA A 322 10.43 -0.26 12.05
C ALA A 322 11.85 -0.65 11.66
N SER A 323 12.24 -0.42 10.41
CA SER A 323 13.51 -0.91 9.85
C SER A 323 14.73 -0.26 10.50
N SER A 324 14.67 1.02 10.87
CA SER A 324 15.78 1.72 11.52
C SER A 324 16.08 1.13 12.90
N VAL A 325 15.08 0.99 13.77
CA VAL A 325 15.29 0.48 15.14
C VAL A 325 15.64 -0.99 15.18
N TYR A 326 15.09 -1.81 14.27
CA TYR A 326 15.49 -3.20 14.14
C TYR A 326 16.91 -3.32 13.60
N GLY A 327 17.29 -2.49 12.63
CA GLY A 327 18.64 -2.43 12.07
C GLY A 327 19.71 -2.09 13.11
N GLU A 328 19.45 -1.15 13.99
CA GLU A 328 20.34 -0.79 15.11
C GLU A 328 20.54 -1.93 16.12
N LEU A 329 19.54 -2.80 16.27
CA LEU A 329 19.61 -3.99 17.12
C LEU A 329 20.09 -5.23 16.36
N GLY A 330 20.63 -5.06 15.15
CA GLY A 330 21.23 -6.14 14.36
C GLY A 330 20.25 -7.01 13.57
N VAL A 331 18.97 -6.61 13.45
CA VAL A 331 17.98 -7.29 12.61
C VAL A 331 17.66 -6.41 11.41
N ARG A 332 18.27 -6.72 10.27
CA ARG A 332 18.02 -6.00 9.02
C ARG A 332 16.76 -6.57 8.34
N LEU A 333 15.68 -5.81 8.42
CA LEU A 333 14.44 -6.15 7.73
C LEU A 333 14.59 -5.95 6.23
N TRP A 334 13.98 -6.83 5.46
CA TRP A 334 13.89 -6.83 4.00
C TRP A 334 15.07 -6.19 3.23
N THR A 335 15.92 -7.02 2.68
CA THR A 335 17.14 -6.58 1.96
C THR A 335 16.95 -6.41 0.46
N GLY A 336 15.79 -6.81 -0.08
CA GLY A 336 15.44 -6.68 -1.49
C GLY A 336 14.62 -5.42 -1.76
N LEU A 337 15.25 -4.24 -1.68
CA LEU A 337 14.58 -2.96 -1.88
C LEU A 337 13.77 -2.91 -3.18
N SER A 338 12.65 -2.25 -3.15
CA SER A 338 11.84 -1.94 -4.34
C SER A 338 12.41 -0.78 -5.11
N THR A 339 12.27 -0.85 -6.43
CA THR A 339 12.65 0.23 -7.35
C THR A 339 11.43 0.87 -7.97
N ILE A 340 11.56 2.15 -8.34
CA ILE A 340 10.58 2.92 -9.09
C ILE A 340 11.24 3.31 -10.40
N SER A 341 11.16 2.42 -11.40
CA SER A 341 11.89 2.60 -12.67
C SER A 341 11.06 3.28 -13.76
N ALA A 342 9.74 3.30 -13.64
CA ALA A 342 8.81 3.85 -14.64
C ALA A 342 8.97 5.38 -14.80
N PRO A 343 9.35 5.90 -16.00
CA PRO A 343 9.68 7.32 -16.17
C PRO A 343 8.53 8.29 -15.89
N GLY A 344 7.30 7.92 -16.24
CA GLY A 344 6.11 8.73 -15.99
C GLY A 344 5.81 8.88 -14.51
N LEU A 345 5.86 7.76 -13.79
CA LEU A 345 5.70 7.75 -12.34
C LEU A 345 6.80 8.55 -11.65
N ARG A 346 8.06 8.41 -12.06
CA ARG A 346 9.17 9.21 -11.50
C ARG A 346 8.95 10.72 -11.69
N ARG A 347 8.43 11.14 -12.85
CA ARG A 347 8.06 12.55 -13.05
C ARG A 347 7.01 13.02 -12.06
N TRP A 348 5.98 12.21 -11.78
CA TRP A 348 4.96 12.57 -10.80
C TRP A 348 5.51 12.61 -9.39
N LEU A 349 6.28 11.61 -8.98
CA LEU A 349 6.86 11.55 -7.65
C LEU A 349 7.90 12.67 -7.42
N SER A 350 8.75 12.97 -8.42
CA SER A 350 9.65 14.14 -8.35
C SER A 350 8.87 15.44 -8.19
N ALA A 351 7.70 15.56 -8.82
CA ALA A 351 6.82 16.71 -8.68
C ALA A 351 6.18 16.82 -7.28
N PHE A 352 6.11 15.72 -6.52
CA PHE A 352 5.72 15.70 -5.10
C PHE A 352 6.90 15.93 -4.16
N GLY A 353 8.14 15.84 -4.62
CA GLY A 353 9.34 16.05 -3.82
C GLY A 353 10.24 14.84 -3.65
N VAL A 354 9.82 13.66 -4.16
CA VAL A 354 10.62 12.43 -4.09
C VAL A 354 11.88 12.58 -4.94
N ARG A 355 13.02 12.15 -4.38
CA ARG A 355 14.33 12.21 -5.04
C ARG A 355 15.02 10.86 -5.13
N HIS A 356 14.65 9.91 -4.28
CA HIS A 356 15.22 8.58 -4.22
C HIS A 356 14.17 7.57 -4.69
N PHE A 357 14.53 6.73 -5.64
CA PHE A 357 13.65 5.79 -6.33
C PHE A 357 14.03 4.32 -6.10
N GLU A 358 14.83 4.10 -5.07
CA GLU A 358 15.12 2.78 -4.51
C GLU A 358 14.87 2.86 -3.01
N THR A 359 13.89 2.11 -2.51
CA THR A 359 13.43 2.24 -1.15
C THR A 359 12.75 0.96 -0.65
N GLN A 360 12.48 0.89 0.65
CA GLN A 360 11.67 -0.15 1.24
C GLN A 360 10.19 0.24 1.19
N GLU A 361 9.45 -0.36 0.26
CA GLU A 361 8.01 -0.17 0.18
C GLU A 361 7.27 -0.91 1.31
N PRO A 362 6.13 -0.41 1.82
CA PRO A 362 5.38 -1.08 2.87
C PRO A 362 5.01 -2.53 2.55
N SER A 363 4.70 -2.83 1.29
CA SER A 363 4.38 -4.19 0.84
C SER A 363 5.58 -5.14 0.86
N ASP A 364 6.81 -4.62 0.85
CA ASP A 364 8.03 -5.42 0.86
C ASP A 364 8.15 -6.27 2.13
N LEU A 365 7.68 -5.75 3.26
CA LEU A 365 7.74 -6.46 4.54
C LEU A 365 6.91 -7.75 4.56
N GLU A 366 5.85 -7.85 3.74
CA GLU A 366 5.12 -9.10 3.59
C GLU A 366 5.99 -10.22 3.02
N TYR A 367 6.94 -9.89 2.15
CA TYR A 367 7.81 -10.85 1.48
C TYR A 367 9.03 -11.25 2.31
N ASP A 368 9.35 -10.51 3.38
CA ASP A 368 10.52 -10.80 4.23
C ASP A 368 10.40 -12.19 4.88
N PRO A 369 11.36 -13.11 4.61
CA PRO A 369 11.35 -14.46 5.20
C PRO A 369 11.57 -14.47 6.72
N GLN A 370 12.03 -13.37 7.31
CA GLN A 370 12.20 -13.23 8.76
C GLN A 370 10.87 -12.98 9.49
N LEU A 371 9.85 -12.51 8.75
CA LEU A 371 8.54 -12.16 9.28
C LEU A 371 7.50 -13.23 8.98
N VAL A 372 6.62 -13.52 9.93
CA VAL A 372 5.42 -14.33 9.74
C VAL A 372 4.18 -13.47 9.80
N VAL A 373 3.14 -13.85 9.07
CA VAL A 373 1.83 -13.22 9.15
C VAL A 373 1.07 -13.86 10.31
N VAL A 374 0.78 -13.06 11.35
CA VAL A 374 0.00 -13.48 12.51
C VAL A 374 -1.49 -13.36 12.25
N ALA A 375 -1.92 -12.27 11.65
CA ALA A 375 -3.31 -12.02 11.31
C ALA A 375 -3.42 -10.98 10.19
N GLU A 376 -4.55 -10.95 9.52
CA GLU A 376 -4.91 -9.90 8.58
C GLU A 376 -6.39 -9.54 8.77
N TRP A 377 -6.68 -8.28 9.06
CA TRP A 377 -8.03 -7.74 9.04
C TRP A 377 -8.32 -7.12 7.68
N ARG A 378 -9.47 -7.46 7.15
CA ARG A 378 -10.04 -6.81 5.96
C ARG A 378 -11.57 -6.80 6.07
N ASP A 379 -12.19 -5.74 5.62
CA ASP A 379 -13.64 -5.67 5.48
C ASP A 379 -14.02 -6.10 4.06
N ALA A 380 -15.04 -6.93 3.94
CA ALA A 380 -15.56 -7.37 2.64
C ALA A 380 -16.04 -6.20 1.78
N GLY A 381 -16.72 -5.23 2.38
CA GLY A 381 -17.16 -4.01 1.70
C GLY A 381 -15.98 -3.15 1.25
N ALA A 382 -14.92 -3.10 2.05
CA ALA A 382 -13.68 -2.39 1.74
C ALA A 382 -12.87 -3.07 0.63
N LEU A 383 -13.01 -4.39 0.44
CA LEU A 383 -12.25 -5.13 -0.58
C LEU A 383 -12.56 -4.66 -2.00
N MET A 384 -13.83 -4.49 -2.34
CA MET A 384 -14.23 -3.96 -3.66
C MET A 384 -13.74 -2.51 -3.84
N GLN A 385 -13.80 -1.68 -2.79
CA GLN A 385 -13.29 -0.32 -2.85
C GLN A 385 -11.77 -0.30 -3.06
N ASP A 386 -11.01 -1.18 -2.40
CA ASP A 386 -9.56 -1.30 -2.61
C ASP A 386 -9.24 -1.71 -4.05
N HIS A 387 -10.00 -2.66 -4.65
CA HIS A 387 -9.83 -3.05 -6.05
C HIS A 387 -10.15 -1.90 -7.01
N ILE A 388 -11.21 -1.12 -6.76
CA ILE A 388 -11.56 0.05 -7.56
C ILE A 388 -10.46 1.12 -7.47
N ASP A 389 -9.98 1.41 -6.27
CA ASP A 389 -8.90 2.39 -6.05
C ASP A 389 -7.60 1.96 -6.74
N ASN A 390 -7.25 0.68 -6.65
CA ASN A 390 -6.07 0.12 -7.30
C ASN A 390 -6.20 0.18 -8.83
N ALA A 391 -7.35 -0.20 -9.40
CA ALA A 391 -7.60 -0.12 -10.84
C ALA A 391 -7.55 1.33 -11.35
N ALA A 392 -8.12 2.27 -10.59
CA ALA A 392 -8.04 3.69 -10.91
C ALA A 392 -6.59 4.20 -10.95
N ILE A 393 -5.77 3.80 -9.97
CA ILE A 393 -4.35 4.16 -9.94
C ILE A 393 -3.59 3.51 -11.09
N ASP A 394 -3.77 2.20 -11.32
CA ASP A 394 -3.06 1.50 -12.40
C ASP A 394 -3.30 2.17 -13.76
N ALA A 395 -4.57 2.52 -14.08
CA ALA A 395 -4.90 3.25 -15.29
C ALA A 395 -4.31 4.68 -15.32
N MET A 396 -4.26 5.37 -14.18
CA MET A 396 -3.62 6.69 -14.09
C MET A 396 -2.10 6.60 -14.26
N LEU A 397 -1.45 5.55 -13.76
CA LEU A 397 -0.02 5.31 -13.96
C LEU A 397 0.31 4.99 -15.41
N GLU A 398 -0.53 4.21 -16.12
CA GLU A 398 -0.43 4.05 -17.57
C GLU A 398 -0.50 5.41 -18.28
N GLY A 399 -1.37 6.31 -17.81
CA GLY A 399 -1.45 7.68 -18.29
C GLY A 399 -0.20 8.50 -18.03
N ALA A 400 0.41 8.38 -16.86
CA ALA A 400 1.66 9.04 -16.55
C ALA A 400 2.78 8.59 -17.49
N GLU A 401 2.85 7.30 -17.84
CA GLU A 401 3.81 6.78 -18.83
C GLU A 401 3.52 7.33 -20.24
N ALA A 402 2.26 7.53 -20.59
CA ALA A 402 1.85 8.17 -21.86
C ALA A 402 2.07 9.70 -21.87
N GLY A 403 2.55 10.30 -20.78
CA GLY A 403 2.90 11.72 -20.69
C GLY A 403 1.90 12.61 -19.95
N ASP A 404 0.88 12.04 -19.29
CA ASP A 404 -0.07 12.83 -18.49
C ASP A 404 0.68 13.62 -17.40
N ALA A 405 0.38 14.92 -17.30
CA ALA A 405 0.92 15.79 -16.26
C ALA A 405 -0.10 16.05 -15.13
N LEU A 406 0.42 16.30 -13.93
CA LEU A 406 -0.37 16.79 -12.81
C LEU A 406 -0.34 18.32 -12.81
N SER A 407 -1.29 18.92 -13.52
CA SER A 407 -1.44 20.37 -13.62
C SER A 407 -2.36 20.92 -12.52
N TYR A 408 -2.15 22.19 -12.20
CA TYR A 408 -3.00 22.97 -11.32
C TYR A 408 -3.13 24.39 -11.87
N PRO A 409 -4.23 25.13 -11.61
CA PRO A 409 -4.38 26.51 -12.02
C PRO A 409 -3.31 27.39 -11.36
N TRP A 410 -2.58 28.15 -12.17
CA TRP A 410 -1.47 28.99 -11.71
C TRP A 410 -1.88 30.00 -10.62
N TYR A 411 -3.11 30.52 -10.66
CA TYR A 411 -3.64 31.48 -9.68
C TYR A 411 -3.84 30.86 -8.28
N GLN A 412 -3.85 29.54 -8.14
CA GLN A 412 -3.92 28.86 -6.84
C GLN A 412 -2.57 28.85 -6.12
N LEU A 413 -1.46 29.15 -6.83
CA LEU A 413 -0.12 29.07 -6.25
C LEU A 413 0.10 30.11 -5.15
N SER A 414 -0.42 31.35 -5.30
CA SER A 414 -0.36 32.38 -4.27
C SER A 414 -1.04 31.93 -2.97
N VAL A 415 -2.26 31.36 -3.08
CA VAL A 415 -3.00 30.81 -1.93
C VAL A 415 -2.22 29.66 -1.27
N ALA A 416 -1.70 28.74 -2.07
CA ALA A 416 -0.92 27.61 -1.55
C ALA A 416 0.37 28.04 -0.85
N ARG A 417 1.05 29.11 -1.33
CA ARG A 417 2.22 29.67 -0.66
C ARG A 417 1.89 30.35 0.66
N LEU A 418 0.78 31.07 0.72
CA LEU A 418 0.26 31.65 1.98
C LEU A 418 -0.13 30.53 2.95
N ALA A 419 -0.81 29.48 2.48
CA ALA A 419 -1.13 28.32 3.28
C ALA A 419 0.11 27.58 3.81
N LYS A 420 1.18 27.51 3.00
CA LYS A 420 2.48 26.96 3.43
C LYS A 420 3.14 27.82 4.51
N ALA A 421 3.15 29.15 4.33
CA ALA A 421 3.67 30.07 5.36
C ALA A 421 2.88 29.96 6.66
N TYR A 422 1.55 29.87 6.59
CA TYR A 422 0.69 29.60 7.75
C TYR A 422 1.03 28.26 8.41
N SER A 423 1.20 27.19 7.62
CA SER A 423 1.59 25.87 8.14
C SER A 423 2.92 25.91 8.86
N TRP A 424 3.87 26.68 8.35
CA TRP A 424 5.18 26.86 9.02
C TRP A 424 5.04 27.55 10.38
N VAL A 425 4.25 28.63 10.46
CA VAL A 425 4.00 29.34 11.72
C VAL A 425 3.30 28.42 12.73
N VAL A 426 2.22 27.76 12.34
CA VAL A 426 1.44 26.86 13.21
C VAL A 426 2.31 25.66 13.66
N GLY A 427 3.15 25.13 12.78
CA GLY A 427 4.09 24.05 13.09
C GLY A 427 5.11 24.45 14.16
N GLY A 428 5.56 25.71 14.20
CA GLY A 428 6.42 26.24 15.24
C GLY A 428 5.79 26.24 16.65
N PHE A 429 4.46 26.16 16.73
CA PHE A 429 3.69 26.02 17.98
C PHE A 429 3.16 24.59 18.19
N GLY A 430 3.68 23.60 17.47
CA GLY A 430 3.26 22.20 17.60
C GLY A 430 1.91 21.86 16.92
N GLY A 431 1.33 22.80 16.16
CA GLY A 431 0.08 22.59 15.44
C GLY A 431 0.30 22.07 13.99
N GLN A 432 -0.79 21.73 13.33
CA GLN A 432 -0.79 21.26 11.94
C GLN A 432 -1.44 22.30 11.02
N GLY A 433 -0.76 22.64 9.94
CA GLY A 433 -1.30 23.49 8.89
C GLY A 433 -1.76 22.70 7.67
N PRO A 434 -2.43 23.38 6.69
CA PRO A 434 -3.01 22.72 5.52
C PRO A 434 -1.98 22.19 4.51
N VAL A 435 -0.71 22.59 4.61
CA VAL A 435 0.38 22.05 3.77
C VAL A 435 1.38 21.35 4.67
N PRO A 436 1.64 20.05 4.47
CA PRO A 436 2.60 19.28 5.27
C PRO A 436 3.99 19.95 5.34
N GLN A 437 4.70 19.75 6.44
CA GLN A 437 5.95 20.48 6.74
C GLN A 437 7.02 20.29 5.65
N GLY A 438 7.27 19.06 5.22
CA GLY A 438 8.25 18.74 4.17
C GLY A 438 7.77 19.00 2.74
N MET A 439 6.48 19.27 2.52
CA MET A 439 5.90 19.42 1.19
C MET A 439 5.97 20.87 0.71
N SER A 440 6.35 21.12 -0.54
CA SER A 440 6.28 22.45 -1.14
C SER A 440 4.83 22.84 -1.48
N ALA A 441 4.54 24.13 -1.60
CA ALA A 441 3.22 24.63 -2.03
C ALA A 441 2.78 24.06 -3.39
N ARG A 442 3.72 23.88 -4.33
CA ARG A 442 3.47 23.29 -5.64
C ARG A 442 3.17 21.80 -5.54
N ALA A 443 3.93 21.06 -4.74
CA ALA A 443 3.69 19.64 -4.48
C ALA A 443 2.31 19.42 -3.86
N ALA A 444 1.89 20.28 -2.93
CA ALA A 444 0.57 20.21 -2.30
C ALA A 444 -0.56 20.42 -3.35
N LEU A 445 -0.41 21.37 -4.27
CA LEU A 445 -1.40 21.58 -5.35
C LEU A 445 -1.45 20.38 -6.30
N ARG A 446 -0.31 19.79 -6.65
CA ARG A 446 -0.25 18.59 -7.50
C ARG A 446 -0.86 17.36 -6.81
N ASN A 447 -0.58 17.19 -5.52
CA ASN A 447 -1.21 16.12 -4.73
C ASN A 447 -2.73 16.29 -4.64
N ARG A 448 -3.21 17.55 -4.52
CA ARG A 448 -4.64 17.85 -4.58
C ARG A 448 -5.23 17.50 -5.95
N ALA A 449 -4.58 17.89 -7.04
CA ALA A 449 -5.01 17.57 -8.42
C ALA A 449 -5.00 16.06 -8.67
N PHE A 450 -3.95 15.37 -8.25
CA PHE A 450 -3.86 13.91 -8.29
C PHE A 450 -5.01 13.25 -7.53
N SER A 451 -5.26 13.69 -6.29
CA SER A 451 -6.31 13.13 -5.45
C SER A 451 -7.72 13.40 -6.00
N ALA A 452 -7.94 14.55 -6.62
CA ALA A 452 -9.21 14.86 -7.30
C ALA A 452 -9.42 13.95 -8.51
N ARG A 453 -8.38 13.78 -9.35
CA ARG A 453 -8.41 12.88 -10.52
C ARG A 453 -8.69 11.45 -10.11
N GLN A 454 -7.98 10.91 -9.10
CA GLN A 454 -8.19 9.55 -8.63
C GLN A 454 -9.62 9.34 -8.14
N ARG A 455 -10.14 10.24 -7.29
CA ARG A 455 -11.53 10.14 -6.79
C ARG A 455 -12.55 10.19 -7.93
N TRP A 456 -12.32 11.01 -8.93
CA TRP A 456 -13.22 11.10 -10.09
C TRP A 456 -13.22 9.78 -10.90
N VAL A 457 -12.03 9.22 -11.19
CA VAL A 457 -11.89 7.93 -11.90
C VAL A 457 -12.53 6.82 -11.07
N ALA A 458 -12.20 6.71 -9.78
CA ALA A 458 -12.75 5.68 -8.89
C ALA A 458 -14.29 5.73 -8.80
N ALA A 459 -14.87 6.95 -8.73
CA ALA A 459 -16.33 7.11 -8.72
C ALA A 459 -16.98 6.62 -10.04
N ARG A 460 -16.35 6.88 -11.19
CA ARG A 460 -16.81 6.39 -12.50
C ARG A 460 -16.71 4.87 -12.62
N VAL A 461 -15.61 4.30 -12.16
CA VAL A 461 -15.42 2.85 -12.10
C VAL A 461 -16.46 2.21 -11.20
N SER A 462 -16.72 2.76 -10.01
CA SER A 462 -17.74 2.25 -9.08
C SER A 462 -19.15 2.23 -9.71
N GLN A 463 -19.52 3.31 -10.40
CA GLN A 463 -20.80 3.37 -11.11
C GLN A 463 -20.88 2.35 -12.24
N ALA A 464 -19.80 2.18 -13.01
CA ALA A 464 -19.73 1.21 -14.09
C ALA A 464 -19.73 -0.24 -13.57
N ALA A 465 -19.03 -0.51 -12.46
CA ALA A 465 -19.04 -1.79 -11.77
C ALA A 465 -20.44 -2.19 -11.29
N THR A 466 -21.20 -1.23 -10.76
CA THR A 466 -22.60 -1.45 -10.37
C THR A 466 -23.49 -1.81 -11.59
N ARG A 467 -23.30 -1.15 -12.72
CA ARG A 467 -24.02 -1.50 -13.97
C ARG A 467 -23.63 -2.88 -14.47
N TRP A 468 -22.34 -3.19 -14.48
CA TRP A 468 -21.82 -4.51 -14.84
C TRP A 468 -22.47 -5.62 -14.00
N THR A 469 -22.48 -5.47 -12.67
CA THR A 469 -23.08 -6.46 -11.76
C THR A 469 -24.55 -6.71 -12.06
N ARG A 470 -25.31 -5.65 -12.38
CA ARG A 470 -26.73 -5.79 -12.78
C ARG A 470 -26.89 -6.54 -14.12
N GLN A 471 -25.98 -6.34 -15.07
CA GLN A 471 -26.06 -6.93 -16.40
C GLN A 471 -25.55 -8.38 -16.41
N GLN A 472 -24.44 -8.66 -15.74
CA GLN A 472 -23.77 -9.97 -15.74
C GLN A 472 -24.24 -10.88 -14.60
N GLY A 473 -24.84 -10.31 -13.55
CA GLY A 473 -25.30 -11.03 -12.37
C GLY A 473 -24.17 -11.47 -11.43
N TYR A 474 -22.95 -10.92 -11.57
CA TYR A 474 -21.81 -11.11 -10.68
C TYR A 474 -20.93 -9.86 -10.66
N PRO A 475 -20.17 -9.60 -9.58
CA PRO A 475 -19.25 -8.46 -9.50
C PRO A 475 -18.16 -8.52 -10.57
N PRO A 476 -17.75 -7.36 -11.15
CA PRO A 476 -16.67 -7.33 -12.13
C PRO A 476 -15.35 -7.77 -11.52
N PRO A 477 -14.60 -8.69 -12.16
CA PRO A 477 -13.25 -9.03 -11.73
C PRO A 477 -12.27 -7.87 -11.98
N TYR A 478 -11.06 -7.93 -11.37
CA TYR A 478 -10.09 -6.84 -11.36
C TYR A 478 -9.73 -6.31 -12.76
N TRP A 479 -9.52 -7.20 -13.75
CA TRP A 479 -9.19 -6.77 -15.12
C TRP A 479 -10.33 -6.02 -15.81
N VAL A 480 -11.59 -6.31 -15.48
CA VAL A 480 -12.74 -5.52 -15.95
C VAL A 480 -12.74 -4.16 -15.26
N LEU A 481 -12.45 -4.10 -13.95
CA LEU A 481 -12.30 -2.83 -13.25
C LEU A 481 -11.19 -1.97 -13.86
N LEU A 482 -10.07 -2.57 -14.23
CA LEU A 482 -8.97 -1.88 -14.89
C LEU A 482 -9.36 -1.35 -16.28
N ASP A 483 -10.07 -2.13 -17.09
CA ASP A 483 -10.58 -1.67 -18.41
C ASP A 483 -11.59 -0.53 -18.25
N LEU A 484 -12.45 -0.58 -17.23
CA LEU A 484 -13.37 0.52 -16.90
C LEU A 484 -12.59 1.77 -16.42
N ALA A 485 -11.51 1.60 -15.69
CA ALA A 485 -10.67 2.69 -15.24
C ALA A 485 -9.89 3.34 -16.41
N ARG A 486 -9.38 2.56 -17.34
CA ARG A 486 -8.76 3.06 -18.60
C ARG A 486 -9.76 3.92 -19.38
N THR A 487 -10.97 3.43 -19.59
CA THR A 487 -12.06 4.18 -20.25
C THR A 487 -12.38 5.49 -19.51
N ALA A 488 -12.46 5.46 -18.19
CA ALA A 488 -12.70 6.66 -17.40
C ALA A 488 -11.53 7.67 -17.51
N THR A 489 -10.29 7.19 -17.50
CA THR A 489 -9.10 8.04 -17.62
C THR A 489 -9.02 8.69 -19.01
N GLU A 490 -9.36 7.97 -20.07
CA GLU A 490 -9.44 8.51 -21.45
C GLU A 490 -10.53 9.58 -21.56
N ALA A 491 -11.70 9.35 -20.99
CA ALA A 491 -12.79 10.35 -20.97
C ALA A 491 -12.36 11.63 -20.25
N LEU A 492 -11.58 11.52 -19.17
CA LEU A 492 -11.06 12.68 -18.44
C LEU A 492 -10.05 13.49 -19.28
N ARG A 493 -9.21 12.83 -20.09
CA ARG A 493 -8.29 13.49 -21.03
C ARG A 493 -9.05 14.25 -22.11
N GLY A 494 -10.11 13.64 -22.67
CA GLY A 494 -10.94 14.26 -23.71
C GLY A 494 -11.74 15.47 -23.25
N ALA A 495 -12.07 15.56 -21.97
CA ALA A 495 -12.85 16.65 -21.41
C ALA A 495 -12.04 17.95 -21.15
N GLY A 496 -10.72 17.92 -21.31
CA GLY A 496 -9.85 19.09 -21.17
C GLY A 496 -9.63 19.55 -19.72
N PRO A 497 -8.79 20.60 -19.49
CA PRO A 497 -8.38 21.03 -18.15
C PRO A 497 -9.52 21.47 -17.22
N SER A 498 -10.63 21.96 -17.77
CA SER A 498 -11.77 22.47 -17.00
C SER A 498 -12.57 21.36 -16.27
N ALA A 499 -12.50 20.11 -16.74
CA ALA A 499 -13.17 18.97 -16.11
C ALA A 499 -12.28 18.28 -15.07
N GLN A 500 -11.04 18.71 -14.92
CA GLN A 500 -10.05 18.11 -13.99
C GLN A 500 -9.99 18.82 -12.63
N LEU A 501 -10.81 19.83 -12.42
CA LEU A 501 -10.94 20.65 -11.20
C LEU A 501 -12.24 20.39 -10.50
#